data_e39b688ac178bffc2d1714cf46b8f90a
#
_entry.id   e39b688ac178bffc2d1714cf46b8f90a
#
_cell.length_a   1.000
_cell.length_b   1.000
_cell.length_c   1.000
_cell.angle_alpha   90.00
_cell.angle_beta   90.00
_cell.angle_gamma   90.00
#
_symmetry.space_group_name_H-M   'P 1'
#
loop_
_entity.id
_entity.type
_entity.pdbx_description
1 polymer ?
#
loop_
_entity_poly.entity_id
_entity_poly.type
_entity_poly.pdbx_seq_one_letter_code
_entity_poly.pdbx_strand_id
1 'polypeptide(L)'
;TTTTHIFHPADRNVVESDRASDAAEWLARNARKPDRSRADHGNGTVLVAGVPAAEGKLKSLPLTETAVLKELADVLLIEADGAKRLPIKVPGNGEPVIPEYTDVVIGCMGLNCIGGELEEFCFRTEQAAALLGLKKEPNGRYSHRKFAIFHRGPPLQTHFLQRKSLRTSYFILNRNNL
;
A
#
# COMPACT_ATOMS: atom_id res chain seq x y z
N THR A 1 -3.02 -4.47 -7.21
CA THR A 1 -4.25 -3.68 -7.21
C THR A 1 -4.29 -2.71 -6.03
N THR A 2 -5.40 -2.03 -5.80
CA THR A 2 -5.58 -1.03 -4.73
C THR A 2 -7.02 -1.04 -4.22
N THR A 3 -7.24 -0.58 -3.01
CA THR A 3 -8.57 -0.18 -2.50
C THR A 3 -8.71 1.35 -2.43
N THR A 4 -7.74 2.08 -2.92
CA THR A 4 -7.70 3.54 -3.03
C THR A 4 -7.46 3.99 -4.47
N HIS A 5 -6.38 4.73 -4.72
CA HIS A 5 -5.94 5.13 -6.06
C HIS A 5 -4.42 5.00 -6.15
N ILE A 6 -3.95 4.33 -7.20
CA ILE A 6 -2.53 4.24 -7.55
C ILE A 6 -2.26 4.92 -8.90
N PHE A 7 -1.04 5.37 -9.14
CA PHE A 7 -0.66 5.80 -10.48
C PHE A 7 -0.64 4.60 -11.42
N HIS A 8 -1.09 4.84 -12.67
CA HIS A 8 -0.96 3.85 -13.73
C HIS A 8 0.53 3.59 -13.97
N PRO A 9 1.01 2.36 -13.79
CA PRO A 9 2.42 2.06 -13.98
C PRO A 9 2.77 2.04 -15.48
N ALA A 10 3.84 2.73 -15.85
CA ALA A 10 4.28 2.80 -17.24
C ALA A 10 5.05 1.56 -17.72
N ASP A 11 5.63 0.80 -16.79
CA ASP A 11 6.58 -0.28 -17.04
C ASP A 11 6.07 -1.68 -16.60
N ARG A 12 4.77 -1.83 -16.41
CA ARG A 12 4.13 -3.08 -15.97
C ARG A 12 2.97 -3.47 -16.87
N ASN A 13 2.62 -4.75 -16.83
CA ASN A 13 1.39 -5.21 -17.45
C ASN A 13 0.20 -4.70 -16.64
N VAL A 14 -0.78 -4.11 -17.32
CA VAL A 14 -1.97 -3.54 -16.70
C VAL A 14 -3.22 -4.11 -17.37
N VAL A 15 -4.18 -4.50 -16.56
CA VAL A 15 -5.56 -4.78 -17.00
C VAL A 15 -6.46 -3.71 -16.40
N GLU A 16 -7.00 -2.89 -17.29
CA GLU A 16 -7.94 -1.82 -16.97
C GLU A 16 -9.36 -2.36 -17.04
N SER A 17 -9.88 -2.86 -15.93
CA SER A 17 -11.22 -3.42 -15.85
C SER A 17 -11.76 -3.37 -14.42
N ASP A 18 -13.07 -3.43 -14.29
CA ASP A 18 -13.79 -3.61 -13.04
C ASP A 18 -14.10 -5.09 -12.73
N ARG A 19 -13.68 -6.03 -13.61
CA ARG A 19 -13.92 -7.48 -13.48
C ARG A 19 -12.62 -8.26 -13.35
N ALA A 20 -12.58 -9.15 -12.39
CA ALA A 20 -11.46 -10.07 -12.18
C ALA A 20 -11.29 -11.07 -13.34
N SER A 21 -12.37 -11.41 -14.07
CA SER A 21 -12.33 -12.28 -15.22
C SER A 21 -11.36 -11.81 -16.31
N ASP A 22 -11.24 -10.50 -16.51
CA ASP A 22 -10.36 -9.93 -17.53
C ASP A 22 -8.88 -10.08 -17.13
N ALA A 23 -8.58 -9.98 -15.84
CA ALA A 23 -7.26 -10.29 -15.30
C ALA A 23 -6.95 -11.79 -15.41
N ALA A 24 -7.94 -12.67 -15.15
CA ALA A 24 -7.79 -14.11 -15.30
C ALA A 24 -7.49 -14.49 -16.76
N GLU A 25 -8.22 -13.93 -17.71
CA GLU A 25 -8.02 -14.16 -19.13
C GLU A 25 -6.64 -13.69 -19.60
N TRP A 26 -6.21 -12.52 -19.13
CA TRP A 26 -4.87 -12.01 -19.42
C TRP A 26 -3.78 -12.94 -18.86
N LEU A 27 -3.91 -13.39 -17.59
CA LEU A 27 -2.98 -14.32 -16.94
C LEU A 27 -2.93 -15.66 -17.67
N ALA A 28 -4.08 -16.20 -18.07
CA ALA A 28 -4.15 -17.46 -18.80
C ALA A 28 -3.36 -17.43 -20.13
N ARG A 29 -3.32 -16.27 -20.79
CA ARG A 29 -2.60 -16.09 -22.07
C ARG A 29 -1.11 -15.75 -21.86
N ASN A 30 -0.74 -15.08 -20.78
CA ASN A 30 0.56 -14.42 -20.65
C ASN A 30 1.38 -14.90 -19.45
N ALA A 31 0.76 -15.55 -18.46
CA ALA A 31 1.49 -16.01 -17.29
C ALA A 31 2.49 -17.11 -17.65
N ARG A 32 3.74 -16.91 -17.28
CA ARG A 32 4.76 -17.94 -17.41
C ARG A 32 4.56 -18.97 -16.32
N LYS A 33 4.52 -20.25 -16.69
CA LYS A 33 4.55 -21.33 -15.70
C LYS A 33 5.87 -21.23 -14.93
N PRO A 34 5.83 -21.24 -13.60
CA PRO A 34 7.07 -21.17 -12.80
C PRO A 34 7.90 -22.43 -13.12
N ASP A 35 9.11 -22.22 -13.60
CA ASP A 35 10.10 -23.28 -13.70
C ASP A 35 10.66 -23.55 -12.29
N ARG A 36 10.07 -24.51 -11.60
CA ARG A 36 10.46 -24.92 -10.25
C ARG A 36 11.84 -25.55 -10.19
N SER A 37 12.47 -25.86 -11.33
CA SER A 37 13.82 -26.42 -11.39
C SER A 37 14.94 -25.39 -11.28
N ARG A 38 14.62 -24.11 -11.43
CA ARG A 38 15.57 -23.00 -11.30
C ARG A 38 15.29 -22.21 -10.04
N ALA A 39 16.31 -22.06 -9.21
CA ALA A 39 16.32 -21.12 -8.09
C ALA A 39 16.35 -19.64 -8.55
N ASP A 40 15.65 -19.34 -9.63
CA ASP A 40 15.55 -18.00 -10.21
C ASP A 40 14.40 -17.24 -9.54
N HIS A 41 14.72 -16.57 -8.47
CA HIS A 41 13.79 -15.80 -7.64
C HIS A 41 13.21 -14.54 -8.32
N GLY A 42 13.32 -14.39 -9.64
CA GLY A 42 12.98 -13.15 -10.35
C GLY A 42 11.96 -13.24 -11.49
N ASN A 43 11.45 -14.41 -11.88
CA ASN A 43 10.71 -14.58 -13.13
C ASN A 43 9.19 -14.76 -12.99
N GLY A 44 8.58 -14.32 -11.91
CA GLY A 44 7.12 -14.28 -11.78
C GLY A 44 6.47 -13.26 -12.73
N THR A 45 5.27 -13.58 -13.22
CA THR A 45 4.45 -12.63 -13.98
C THR A 45 3.84 -11.62 -13.01
N VAL A 46 4.11 -10.34 -13.22
CA VAL A 46 3.50 -9.25 -12.45
C VAL A 46 2.41 -8.61 -13.29
N LEU A 47 1.20 -8.56 -12.76
CA LEU A 47 0.04 -7.91 -13.35
C LEU A 47 -0.53 -6.88 -12.38
N VAL A 48 -0.84 -5.70 -12.89
CA VAL A 48 -1.60 -4.68 -12.17
C VAL A 48 -3.02 -4.68 -12.69
N ALA A 49 -4.00 -4.77 -11.80
CA ALA A 49 -5.41 -4.70 -12.15
C ALA A 49 -6.06 -3.53 -11.42
N GLY A 50 -6.86 -2.74 -12.13
CA GLY A 50 -7.55 -1.59 -11.58
C GLY A 50 -8.52 -0.97 -12.59
N VAL A 51 -9.42 -0.14 -12.11
CA VAL A 51 -10.36 0.60 -12.95
C VAL A 51 -9.75 1.96 -13.29
N PRO A 52 -9.73 2.39 -14.56
CA PRO A 52 -9.24 3.70 -14.93
C PRO A 52 -9.89 4.83 -14.13
N ALA A 53 -9.10 5.78 -13.70
CA ALA A 53 -9.52 6.98 -12.98
C ALA A 53 -8.86 8.22 -13.59
N ALA A 54 -9.30 9.40 -13.13
CA ALA A 54 -8.73 10.67 -13.59
C ALA A 54 -7.20 10.76 -13.31
N GLU A 55 -6.53 11.65 -14.00
CA GLU A 55 -5.11 11.98 -13.80
C GLU A 55 -4.15 10.79 -13.99
N GLY A 56 -4.45 9.84 -14.89
CA GLY A 56 -3.59 8.69 -15.15
C GLY A 56 -3.46 7.77 -13.94
N LYS A 57 -4.53 7.60 -13.17
CA LYS A 57 -4.60 6.72 -12.03
C LYS A 57 -5.50 5.52 -12.29
N LEU A 58 -5.31 4.50 -11.47
CA LEU A 58 -6.22 3.37 -11.32
C LEU A 58 -6.88 3.46 -9.95
N LYS A 59 -8.16 3.19 -9.87
CA LYS A 59 -8.92 3.03 -8.63
C LYS A 59 -9.24 1.56 -8.37
N SER A 60 -9.82 1.29 -7.20
CA SER A 60 -10.22 -0.05 -6.79
C SER A 60 -11.16 -0.72 -7.79
N LEU A 61 -10.99 -2.02 -7.99
CA LEU A 61 -12.09 -2.89 -8.41
C LEU A 61 -13.14 -2.96 -7.28
N PRO A 62 -14.38 -3.40 -7.57
CA PRO A 62 -15.30 -3.82 -6.52
C PRO A 62 -14.62 -4.84 -5.58
N LEU A 63 -14.89 -4.77 -4.27
CA LEU A 63 -14.24 -5.65 -3.30
C LEU A 63 -14.50 -7.14 -3.57
N THR A 64 -15.67 -7.47 -4.11
CA THR A 64 -16.00 -8.84 -4.56
C THR A 64 -15.09 -9.32 -5.68
N GLU A 65 -14.79 -8.46 -6.66
CA GLU A 65 -13.88 -8.76 -7.76
C GLU A 65 -12.43 -8.87 -7.26
N THR A 66 -12.04 -8.00 -6.31
CA THR A 66 -10.71 -8.09 -5.70
C THR A 66 -10.51 -9.40 -4.94
N ALA A 67 -11.56 -9.95 -4.32
CA ALA A 67 -11.52 -11.27 -3.68
C ALA A 67 -11.25 -12.39 -4.70
N VAL A 68 -11.82 -12.29 -5.90
CA VAL A 68 -11.55 -13.26 -6.98
C VAL A 68 -10.09 -13.19 -7.44
N LEU A 69 -9.48 -12.00 -7.47
CA LEU A 69 -8.06 -11.85 -7.81
C LEU A 69 -7.14 -12.64 -6.85
N LYS A 70 -7.55 -12.83 -5.60
CA LYS A 70 -6.81 -13.65 -4.63
C LYS A 70 -6.62 -15.09 -5.12
N GLU A 71 -7.65 -15.67 -5.72
CA GLU A 71 -7.61 -17.05 -6.21
C GLU A 71 -6.78 -17.20 -7.49
N LEU A 72 -6.51 -16.09 -8.19
CA LEU A 72 -5.78 -16.09 -9.45
C LEU A 72 -4.27 -15.90 -9.29
N ALA A 73 -3.79 -15.48 -8.11
CA ALA A 73 -2.40 -15.10 -7.91
C ALA A 73 -1.79 -15.85 -6.74
N ASP A 74 -0.50 -16.22 -6.85
CA ASP A 74 0.27 -16.76 -5.73
C ASP A 74 0.43 -15.71 -4.62
N VAL A 75 0.57 -14.44 -5.01
CA VAL A 75 0.66 -13.29 -4.11
C VAL A 75 -0.18 -12.15 -4.66
N LEU A 76 -1.15 -11.69 -3.89
CA LEU A 76 -1.94 -10.50 -4.19
C LEU A 76 -1.48 -9.34 -3.29
N LEU A 77 -0.93 -8.29 -3.92
CA LEU A 77 -0.59 -7.05 -3.24
C LEU A 77 -1.70 -6.02 -3.44
N ILE A 78 -2.17 -5.44 -2.34
CA ILE A 78 -3.23 -4.42 -2.35
C ILE A 78 -2.70 -3.16 -1.65
N GLU A 79 -2.66 -2.02 -2.35
CA GLU A 79 -2.45 -0.74 -1.68
C GLU A 79 -3.77 -0.29 -1.03
N ALA A 80 -3.79 -0.24 0.30
CA ALA A 80 -5.01 0.03 1.06
C ALA A 80 -5.10 1.46 1.59
N ASP A 81 -4.03 2.25 1.48
CA ASP A 81 -3.98 3.57 2.10
C ASP A 81 -2.97 4.52 1.45
N GLY A 82 -3.46 5.43 0.60
CA GLY A 82 -2.64 6.43 -0.06
C GLY A 82 -2.29 7.61 0.86
N ALA A 83 -1.03 8.03 0.91
CA ALA A 83 -0.51 9.11 1.76
C ALA A 83 -0.21 10.41 1.02
N LYS A 84 -0.76 10.64 -0.18
CA LYS A 84 -0.46 11.80 -1.05
C LYS A 84 1.05 12.04 -1.24
N ARG A 85 1.82 10.98 -1.33
CA ARG A 85 3.28 10.98 -1.48
C ARG A 85 4.05 11.50 -0.26
N LEU A 86 3.42 11.71 0.87
CA LEU A 86 4.10 12.01 2.13
C LEU A 86 4.58 10.73 2.81
N PRO A 87 5.69 10.79 3.56
CA PRO A 87 6.30 9.60 4.17
C PRO A 87 5.50 8.99 5.31
N ILE A 88 4.60 9.76 5.92
CA ILE A 88 3.69 9.30 6.97
C ILE A 88 2.31 9.92 6.82
N LYS A 89 1.30 9.26 7.40
CA LYS A 89 -0.06 9.80 7.50
C LYS A 89 -0.78 9.26 8.73
N VAL A 90 -1.82 9.96 9.12
CA VAL A 90 -2.85 9.42 10.01
C VAL A 90 -4.03 8.97 9.16
N PRO A 91 -4.49 7.70 9.29
CA PRO A 91 -5.68 7.23 8.61
C PRO A 91 -6.91 8.08 8.97
N GLY A 92 -7.76 8.35 7.97
CA GLY A 92 -9.05 9.00 8.18
C GLY A 92 -10.13 8.01 8.58
N ASN A 93 -11.38 8.51 8.71
CA ASN A 93 -12.52 7.65 8.96
C ASN A 93 -12.69 6.66 7.79
N GLY A 94 -12.78 5.36 8.10
CA GLY A 94 -12.89 4.30 7.10
C GLY A 94 -11.59 3.96 6.38
N GLU A 95 -10.46 4.46 6.82
CA GLU A 95 -9.12 4.10 6.31
C GLU A 95 -8.27 3.41 7.39
N PRO A 96 -7.38 2.51 7.00
CA PRO A 96 -7.22 1.91 5.66
C PRO A 96 -8.38 0.98 5.30
N VAL A 97 -8.69 0.85 4.01
CA VAL A 97 -9.69 -0.11 3.52
C VAL A 97 -9.01 -1.45 3.33
N ILE A 98 -9.03 -2.26 4.38
CA ILE A 98 -8.42 -3.59 4.42
C ILE A 98 -9.51 -4.63 4.15
N PRO A 99 -9.40 -5.43 3.06
CA PRO A 99 -10.35 -6.51 2.81
C PRO A 99 -10.31 -7.58 3.91
N GLU A 100 -11.46 -8.17 4.22
CA GLU A 100 -11.58 -9.20 5.28
C GLU A 100 -10.74 -10.46 5.00
N TYR A 101 -10.50 -10.76 3.74
CA TYR A 101 -9.68 -11.92 3.31
C TYR A 101 -8.17 -11.65 3.34
N THR A 102 -7.72 -10.57 3.98
CA THR A 102 -6.29 -10.20 4.08
C THR A 102 -5.56 -11.13 5.05
N ASP A 103 -4.42 -11.70 4.60
CA ASP A 103 -3.60 -12.56 5.45
C ASP A 103 -2.55 -11.76 6.23
N VAL A 104 -1.97 -10.72 5.62
CA VAL A 104 -0.89 -9.93 6.22
C VAL A 104 -1.08 -8.45 5.90
N VAL A 105 -0.93 -7.61 6.91
CA VAL A 105 -0.90 -6.15 6.76
C VAL A 105 0.51 -5.64 6.99
N ILE A 106 1.04 -4.90 6.03
CA ILE A 106 2.37 -4.29 6.11
C ILE A 106 2.19 -2.77 6.23
N GLY A 107 2.52 -2.22 7.39
CA GLY A 107 2.62 -0.78 7.57
C GLY A 107 3.97 -0.27 7.05
N CYS A 108 3.93 0.73 6.17
CA CYS A 108 5.14 1.34 5.63
C CYS A 108 5.21 2.81 6.03
N MET A 109 6.42 3.28 6.34
CA MET A 109 6.70 4.69 6.53
C MET A 109 8.02 5.06 5.84
N GLY A 110 8.10 6.30 5.35
CA GLY A 110 9.34 6.80 4.77
C GLY A 110 10.31 7.22 5.87
N LEU A 111 11.52 6.68 5.85
CA LEU A 111 12.56 7.01 6.85
C LEU A 111 13.04 8.47 6.77
N ASN A 112 12.78 9.15 5.68
CA ASN A 112 13.14 10.57 5.49
C ASN A 112 12.34 11.53 6.38
N CYS A 113 11.30 11.07 7.07
CA CYS A 113 10.57 11.89 8.06
C CYS A 113 11.26 11.91 9.43
N ILE A 114 12.24 11.02 9.67
CA ILE A 114 12.91 10.96 10.99
C ILE A 114 13.71 12.23 11.24
N GLY A 115 13.38 12.92 12.34
CA GLY A 115 13.99 14.20 12.71
C GLY A 115 13.40 15.41 11.99
N GLY A 116 12.42 15.21 11.09
CA GLY A 116 11.71 16.27 10.39
C GLY A 116 10.50 16.81 11.16
N GLU A 117 9.89 17.85 10.61
CA GLU A 117 8.71 18.50 11.19
C GLU A 117 7.43 17.80 10.75
N LEU A 118 6.43 17.73 11.63
CA LEU A 118 5.17 17.03 11.38
C LEU A 118 4.44 17.60 10.16
N GLU A 119 4.47 18.91 10.03
CA GLU A 119 3.80 19.68 8.97
C GLU A 119 4.34 19.36 7.59
N GLU A 120 5.63 19.05 7.51
CA GLU A 120 6.30 18.79 6.25
C GLU A 120 6.11 17.33 5.78
N PHE A 121 6.07 16.39 6.72
CA PHE A 121 6.17 14.96 6.41
C PHE A 121 4.88 14.16 6.66
N CYS A 122 3.88 14.74 7.34
CA CYS A 122 2.67 14.00 7.72
C CYS A 122 1.43 14.46 6.95
N PHE A 123 0.80 13.54 6.26
CA PHE A 123 -0.55 13.80 5.76
C PHE A 123 -1.56 13.72 6.91
N ARG A 124 -2.43 14.73 7.02
CA ARG A 124 -3.36 14.98 8.15
C ARG A 124 -2.62 15.33 9.43
N THR A 125 -1.77 16.31 9.33
CA THR A 125 -0.91 16.85 10.41
C THR A 125 -1.67 17.20 11.68
N GLU A 126 -2.85 17.82 11.57
CA GLU A 126 -3.64 18.23 12.75
C GLU A 126 -4.17 17.03 13.53
N GLN A 127 -4.60 15.98 12.82
CA GLN A 127 -5.03 14.74 13.45
C GLN A 127 -3.85 14.01 14.10
N ALA A 128 -2.69 14.02 13.45
CA ALA A 128 -1.46 13.47 14.01
C ALA A 128 -1.07 14.22 15.29
N ALA A 129 -1.10 15.54 15.26
CA ALA A 129 -0.80 16.38 16.42
C ALA A 129 -1.76 16.11 17.59
N ALA A 130 -3.05 15.99 17.31
CA ALA A 130 -4.06 15.65 18.32
C ALA A 130 -3.79 14.28 18.96
N LEU A 131 -3.49 13.25 18.17
CA LEU A 131 -3.16 11.91 18.65
C LEU A 131 -1.88 11.89 19.49
N LEU A 132 -0.91 12.73 19.15
CA LEU A 132 0.37 12.85 19.85
C LEU A 132 0.31 13.80 21.06
N GLY A 133 -0.82 14.48 21.26
CA GLY A 133 -0.98 15.49 22.33
C GLY A 133 -0.08 16.72 22.14
N LEU A 134 0.25 17.06 20.88
CA LEU A 134 1.08 18.22 20.57
C LEU A 134 0.27 19.50 20.61
N LYS A 135 0.88 20.58 21.12
CA LYS A 135 0.27 21.91 21.14
C LYS A 135 0.75 22.71 19.95
N LYS A 136 -0.16 23.46 19.32
CA LYS A 136 0.19 24.41 18.27
C LYS A 136 0.79 25.66 18.91
N GLU A 137 1.98 26.04 18.49
CA GLU A 137 2.68 27.22 18.96
C GLU A 137 2.23 28.48 18.20
N PRO A 138 2.53 29.71 18.73
CA PRO A 138 2.13 30.95 18.06
C PRO A 138 2.67 31.12 16.64
N ASN A 139 3.79 30.48 16.31
CA ASN A 139 4.39 30.45 14.98
C ASN A 139 3.65 29.49 13.98
N GLY A 140 2.57 28.85 14.42
CA GLY A 140 1.77 27.93 13.63
C GLY A 140 2.30 26.49 13.56
N ARG A 141 3.46 26.23 14.14
CA ARG A 141 4.07 24.89 14.21
C ARG A 141 3.61 24.12 15.44
N TYR A 142 3.75 22.80 15.42
CA TYR A 142 3.50 21.98 16.58
C TYR A 142 4.76 21.85 17.44
N SER A 143 4.58 21.86 18.77
CA SER A 143 5.69 21.75 19.74
C SER A 143 6.56 20.54 19.42
N HIS A 144 7.87 20.77 19.32
CA HIS A 144 8.85 19.78 18.89
C HIS A 144 8.91 18.57 19.81
N ARG A 145 8.27 17.47 19.41
CA ARG A 145 8.79 16.16 19.77
C ARG A 145 9.31 15.55 18.46
N LYS A 146 10.64 15.44 18.38
CA LYS A 146 11.29 14.70 17.28
C LYS A 146 10.59 13.37 17.13
N PHE A 147 10.25 12.99 15.91
CA PHE A 147 9.64 11.71 15.62
C PHE A 147 10.47 10.59 16.23
N ALA A 148 10.00 10.04 17.35
CA ALA A 148 10.45 8.78 17.87
C ALA A 148 9.38 7.76 17.51
N ILE A 149 9.74 6.69 16.84
CA ILE A 149 8.82 5.59 16.48
C ILE A 149 8.52 4.85 17.79
N PHE A 150 7.37 5.15 18.42
CA PHE A 150 6.87 4.36 19.54
C PHE A 150 5.77 3.44 19.05
N HIS A 151 6.09 2.16 18.96
CA HIS A 151 5.09 1.11 18.85
C HIS A 151 4.52 0.81 20.25
N ARG A 152 3.27 1.16 20.53
CA ARG A 152 2.50 0.68 21.68
C ARG A 152 1.47 -0.33 21.21
N GLY A 153 1.86 -1.61 21.19
CA GLY A 153 0.95 -2.72 20.86
C GLY A 153 1.70 -4.05 20.93
N PRO A 154 0.99 -5.20 20.95
CA PRO A 154 1.66 -6.50 20.84
C PRO A 154 2.48 -6.52 19.55
N PRO A 155 3.61 -7.27 19.52
CA PRO A 155 4.52 -7.24 18.38
C PRO A 155 3.81 -7.74 17.12
N LEU A 156 3.40 -6.80 16.26
CA LEU A 156 3.18 -7.12 14.86
C LEU A 156 4.54 -7.55 14.33
N GLN A 157 4.62 -8.73 13.72
CA GLN A 157 5.85 -9.17 13.05
C GLN A 157 6.10 -8.22 11.87
N THR A 158 6.87 -7.17 12.12
CA THR A 158 7.26 -6.18 11.12
C THR A 158 8.49 -6.70 10.38
N HIS A 159 8.30 -7.19 9.18
CA HIS A 159 9.41 -7.39 8.25
C HIS A 159 9.76 -6.05 7.59
N PHE A 160 10.85 -5.43 8.04
CA PHE A 160 11.40 -4.23 7.41
C PHE A 160 12.06 -4.58 6.08
N LEU A 161 11.47 -4.14 4.97
CA LEU A 161 12.14 -4.10 3.67
C LEU A 161 12.77 -2.71 3.48
N GLN A 162 14.10 -2.65 3.60
CA GLN A 162 14.87 -1.41 3.44
C GLN A 162 15.09 -1.10 1.96
N ARG A 163 14.36 -0.12 1.42
CA ARG A 163 14.68 0.52 0.13
C ARG A 163 14.65 2.04 0.26
N LYS A 164 15.61 2.72 -0.40
CA LYS A 164 15.92 4.17 -0.32
C LYS A 164 14.83 5.15 -0.77
N SER A 165 13.60 4.74 -0.98
CA SER A 165 12.50 5.60 -1.46
C SER A 165 11.14 5.02 -1.06
N LEU A 166 10.87 4.86 0.23
CA LEU A 166 9.57 4.39 0.69
C LEU A 166 8.71 5.58 1.12
N ARG A 167 7.63 5.77 0.39
CA ARG A 167 6.49 6.63 0.74
C ARG A 167 5.58 5.82 1.66
N THR A 168 4.87 6.48 2.58
CA THR A 168 3.94 5.77 3.45
C THR A 168 2.82 5.16 2.62
N SER A 169 2.78 3.85 2.60
CA SER A 169 1.70 3.07 2.00
C SER A 169 1.51 1.82 2.84
N TYR A 170 0.27 1.41 3.07
CA TYR A 170 -0.02 0.12 3.63
C TYR A 170 -0.12 -0.87 2.49
N PHE A 171 0.76 -1.87 2.48
CA PHE A 171 0.69 -3.01 1.57
C PHE A 171 0.07 -4.19 2.30
N ILE A 172 -0.86 -4.81 1.64
CA ILE A 172 -1.53 -6.01 2.10
C ILE A 172 -0.98 -7.15 1.26
N LEU A 173 -0.35 -8.11 1.90
CA LEU A 173 0.13 -9.32 1.26
C LEU A 173 -0.89 -10.42 1.53
N ASN A 174 -1.49 -10.92 0.47
CA ASN A 174 -2.35 -12.07 0.52
C ASN A 174 -1.60 -13.26 -0.07
N ARG A 175 -1.51 -14.36 0.70
CA ARG A 175 -0.69 -15.51 0.37
C ARG A 175 -1.58 -16.75 0.20
N ASN A 176 -1.73 -17.21 -1.03
CA ASN A 176 -2.26 -18.53 -1.30
C ASN A 176 -1.08 -19.52 -1.41
N ASN A 177 -1.04 -20.49 -0.53
CA ASN A 177 -0.10 -21.61 -0.46
C ASN A 177 1.35 -21.26 -0.07
N LEU A 178 1.59 -21.29 1.22
CA LEU A 178 2.84 -21.79 1.81
C LEU A 178 2.61 -23.15 2.41
#